data_2044c6b501eb478ac01db9aafecb6da3
#
_entry.id   2044c6b501eb478ac01db9aafecb6da3
#
_cell.length_a   1.000
_cell.length_b   1.000
_cell.length_c   1.000
_cell.angle_alpha   90.00
_cell.angle_beta   90.00
_cell.angle_gamma   90.00
#
_symmetry.space_group_name_H-M   'P 1'
#
loop_
_entity.id
_entity.type
_entity.pdbx_description
1 polymer ?
#
loop_
_entity_poly.entity_id
_entity_poly.type
_entity_poly.pdbx_seq_one_letter_code
_entity_poly.pdbx_strand_id
1 'polypeptide(L)'
;MEQTELQRAIEAILFAAGERVDVSRLCLALQCDEDEIITAADALANELAFERRGIRIIKLDKGYQMVSSGEMADYITKALETRKPPKLSSSQLESLTIIAYYQPATKAMVEQIRGVDSAYSISALLNKKLIEEAGRLNVPGRPIQYKTTPDFLRTFGLASLEELPPIEKISFGEPLAVESEAQEES
;
A
#
# COMPACT_ATOMS: atom_id res chain seq x y z
N MET A 1 5.58 31.81 4.26
CA MET A 1 6.15 31.27 5.54
C MET A 1 7.63 31.04 5.32
N GLU A 2 8.50 31.25 6.31
CA GLU A 2 9.90 30.85 6.17
C GLU A 2 9.99 29.31 6.04
N GLN A 3 10.94 28.83 5.23
CA GLN A 3 11.06 27.37 4.94
C GLN A 3 11.20 26.53 6.21
N THR A 4 11.98 27.00 7.18
CA THR A 4 12.17 26.34 8.48
C THR A 4 10.88 26.29 9.31
N GLU A 5 10.07 27.33 9.26
CA GLU A 5 8.77 27.37 9.95
C GLU A 5 7.77 26.41 9.30
N LEU A 6 7.77 26.33 7.96
CA LEU A 6 6.94 25.41 7.20
C LEU A 6 7.29 23.95 7.52
N GLN A 7 8.56 23.59 7.56
CA GLN A 7 9.02 22.26 7.95
C GLN A 7 8.57 21.88 9.35
N ARG A 8 8.73 22.77 10.33
CA ARG A 8 8.28 22.55 11.72
C ARG A 8 6.77 22.37 11.82
N ALA A 9 5.99 23.11 11.04
CA ALA A 9 4.53 22.97 10.99
C ALA A 9 4.12 21.63 10.38
N ILE A 10 4.76 21.21 9.28
CA ILE A 10 4.55 19.91 8.66
C ILE A 10 4.89 18.77 9.64
N GLU A 11 6.04 18.85 10.31
CA GLU A 11 6.46 17.88 11.32
C GLU A 11 5.40 17.73 12.42
N ALA A 12 4.93 18.84 12.98
CA ALA A 12 3.92 18.82 14.03
C ALA A 12 2.58 18.22 13.57
N ILE A 13 2.15 18.55 12.33
CA ILE A 13 0.90 18.01 11.78
C ILE A 13 1.02 16.49 11.55
N LEU A 14 2.11 16.03 10.93
CA LEU A 14 2.32 14.61 10.66
C LEU A 14 2.47 13.79 11.95
N PHE A 15 3.13 14.34 12.95
CA PHE A 15 3.24 13.72 14.28
C PHE A 15 1.86 13.60 14.95
N ALA A 16 1.09 14.68 14.96
CA ALA A 16 -0.22 14.72 15.61
C ALA A 16 -1.26 13.84 14.88
N ALA A 17 -1.15 13.73 13.55
CA ALA A 17 -2.07 12.90 12.77
C ALA A 17 -1.86 11.40 13.03
N GLY A 18 -0.62 10.92 13.22
CA GLY A 18 -0.31 9.50 13.38
C GLY A 18 -0.63 8.61 12.16
N GLU A 19 -1.21 9.19 11.14
CA GLU A 19 -1.60 8.54 9.89
C GLU A 19 -1.17 9.37 8.68
N ARG A 20 -1.41 8.86 7.45
CA ARG A 20 -1.10 9.59 6.22
C ARG A 20 -1.94 10.87 6.12
N VAL A 21 -1.29 11.98 5.82
CA VAL A 21 -1.90 13.28 5.53
C VAL A 21 -1.69 13.61 4.06
N ASP A 22 -2.78 13.90 3.33
CA ASP A 22 -2.72 14.31 1.93
C ASP A 22 -2.06 15.70 1.77
N VAL A 23 -1.28 15.88 0.70
CA VAL A 23 -0.64 17.17 0.37
C VAL A 23 -1.69 18.27 0.28
N SER A 24 -2.83 18.02 -0.35
CA SER A 24 -3.92 18.99 -0.45
C SER A 24 -4.43 19.48 0.92
N ARG A 25 -4.44 18.59 1.92
CA ARG A 25 -4.83 18.95 3.29
C ARG A 25 -3.77 19.82 3.98
N LEU A 26 -2.49 19.54 3.71
CA LEU A 26 -1.38 20.38 4.19
C LEU A 26 -1.42 21.78 3.54
N CYS A 27 -1.68 21.86 2.22
CA CYS A 27 -1.84 23.13 1.51
C CYS A 27 -2.95 24.00 2.13
N LEU A 28 -4.11 23.40 2.40
CA LEU A 28 -5.22 24.11 3.04
C LEU A 28 -4.88 24.60 4.44
N ALA A 29 -4.22 23.77 5.23
CA ALA A 29 -3.89 24.10 6.62
C ALA A 29 -2.81 25.18 6.74
N LEU A 30 -1.81 25.14 5.85
CA LEU A 30 -0.63 26.01 5.91
C LEU A 30 -0.68 27.19 4.95
N GLN A 31 -1.73 27.25 4.09
CA GLN A 31 -1.93 28.30 3.09
C GLN A 31 -0.74 28.44 2.13
N CYS A 32 -0.14 27.32 1.76
CA CYS A 32 0.99 27.20 0.84
C CYS A 32 0.55 26.40 -0.40
N ASP A 33 1.27 26.56 -1.50
CA ASP A 33 1.02 25.76 -2.69
C ASP A 33 1.60 24.33 -2.58
N GLU A 34 1.27 23.47 -3.56
CA GLU A 34 1.64 22.06 -3.54
C GLU A 34 3.16 21.87 -3.64
N ASP A 35 3.82 22.67 -4.47
CA ASP A 35 5.28 22.58 -4.69
C ASP A 35 6.06 23.01 -3.43
N GLU A 36 5.58 24.03 -2.73
CA GLU A 36 6.17 24.48 -1.46
C GLU A 36 6.05 23.38 -0.38
N ILE A 37 4.89 22.76 -0.26
CA ILE A 37 4.66 21.66 0.70
C ILE A 37 5.53 20.46 0.38
N ILE A 38 5.57 20.01 -0.88
CA ILE A 38 6.38 18.88 -1.32
C ILE A 38 7.86 19.15 -1.04
N THR A 39 8.36 20.32 -1.45
CA THR A 39 9.76 20.72 -1.24
C THR A 39 10.12 20.71 0.25
N ALA A 40 9.28 21.29 1.10
CA ALA A 40 9.53 21.35 2.52
C ALA A 40 9.46 19.97 3.21
N ALA A 41 8.49 19.14 2.83
CA ALA A 41 8.33 17.79 3.37
C ALA A 41 9.46 16.85 2.95
N ASP A 42 9.89 16.90 1.68
CA ASP A 42 10.99 16.09 1.18
C ASP A 42 12.34 16.53 1.81
N ALA A 43 12.55 17.84 2.01
CA ALA A 43 13.72 18.37 2.70
C ALA A 43 13.76 17.89 4.18
N LEU A 44 12.65 17.96 4.89
CA LEU A 44 12.52 17.47 6.27
C LEU A 44 12.74 15.94 6.35
N ALA A 45 12.19 15.17 5.40
CA ALA A 45 12.40 13.73 5.32
C ALA A 45 13.89 13.38 5.16
N ASN A 46 14.59 14.10 4.28
CA ASN A 46 16.02 13.94 4.05
C ASN A 46 16.87 14.33 5.29
N GLU A 47 16.50 15.38 5.98
CA GLU A 47 17.17 15.82 7.21
C GLU A 47 17.06 14.75 8.31
N LEU A 48 15.85 14.27 8.59
CA LEU A 48 15.62 13.21 9.57
C LEU A 48 16.36 11.90 9.22
N ALA A 49 16.46 11.58 7.93
CA ALA A 49 17.21 10.40 7.45
C ALA A 49 18.73 10.60 7.60
N PHE A 50 19.25 11.78 7.25
CA PHE A 50 20.67 12.15 7.38
C PHE A 50 21.15 12.11 8.85
N GLU A 51 20.33 12.66 9.75
CA GLU A 51 20.61 12.66 11.19
C GLU A 51 20.38 11.29 11.85
N ARG A 52 19.91 10.28 11.12
CA ARG A 52 19.56 8.96 11.64
C ARG A 52 18.60 9.00 12.82
N ARG A 53 17.57 9.84 12.71
CA ARG A 53 16.56 9.98 13.76
C ARG A 53 15.76 8.69 13.91
N GLY A 54 15.24 8.46 15.12
CA GLY A 54 14.37 7.31 15.40
C GLY A 54 12.99 7.35 14.73
N ILE A 55 12.68 8.46 14.04
CA ILE A 55 11.49 8.69 13.23
C ILE A 55 11.88 9.02 11.80
N ARG A 56 10.96 8.77 10.86
CA ARG A 56 11.09 9.07 9.43
C ARG A 56 9.80 9.65 8.89
N ILE A 57 9.89 10.44 7.84
CA ILE A 57 8.76 10.82 7.01
C ILE A 57 8.84 10.00 5.73
N ILE A 58 7.75 9.32 5.40
CA ILE A 58 7.60 8.55 4.17
C ILE A 58 6.54 9.19 3.29
N LYS A 59 6.79 9.16 1.98
CA LYS A 59 5.82 9.57 0.96
C LYS A 59 4.97 8.37 0.59
N LEU A 60 3.67 8.56 0.56
CA LEU A 60 2.69 7.52 0.22
C LEU A 60 1.69 8.11 -0.78
N ASP A 61 1.88 7.83 -2.07
CA ASP A 61 1.10 8.41 -3.16
C ASP A 61 1.13 9.95 -3.07
N LYS A 62 -0.01 10.59 -2.90
CA LYS A 62 -0.16 12.06 -2.80
C LYS A 62 -0.17 12.55 -1.35
N GLY A 63 0.57 11.93 -0.46
CA GLY A 63 0.60 12.32 0.94
C GLY A 63 1.88 11.91 1.65
N TYR A 64 2.00 12.34 2.90
CA TYR A 64 3.13 12.05 3.78
C TYR A 64 2.66 11.43 5.08
N GLN A 65 3.48 10.59 5.66
CA GLN A 65 3.26 10.02 6.98
C GLN A 65 4.55 10.01 7.80
N MET A 66 4.46 10.38 9.07
CA MET A 66 5.54 10.16 10.03
C MET A 66 5.45 8.75 10.60
N VAL A 67 6.56 8.04 10.60
CA VAL A 67 6.68 6.67 11.09
C VAL A 67 7.95 6.50 11.90
N SER A 68 8.01 5.44 12.73
CA SER A 68 9.28 5.07 13.38
C SER A 68 10.27 4.50 12.36
N SER A 69 11.57 4.74 12.58
CA SER A 69 12.62 4.10 11.78
C SER A 69 12.59 2.58 11.97
N GLY A 70 12.71 1.83 10.87
CA GLY A 70 12.76 0.37 10.90
C GLY A 70 13.91 -0.19 11.75
N GLU A 71 15.01 0.55 11.88
CA GLU A 71 16.15 0.21 12.72
C GLU A 71 15.79 0.13 14.22
N MET A 72 14.72 0.84 14.62
CA MET A 72 14.22 0.88 15.98
C MET A 72 13.14 -0.17 16.28
N ALA A 73 12.78 -1.02 15.31
CA ALA A 73 11.66 -1.95 15.41
C ALA A 73 11.76 -2.92 16.60
N ASP A 74 12.95 -3.43 16.90
CA ASP A 74 13.15 -4.36 18.02
C ASP A 74 12.97 -3.68 19.39
N TYR A 75 13.40 -2.43 19.52
CA TYR A 75 13.19 -1.65 20.75
C TYR A 75 11.70 -1.34 20.95
N ILE A 76 11.01 -0.94 19.88
CA ILE A 76 9.56 -0.64 19.90
C ILE A 76 8.77 -1.89 20.25
N THR A 77 9.09 -3.03 19.62
CA THR A 77 8.41 -4.31 19.90
C THR A 77 8.58 -4.73 21.35
N LYS A 78 9.77 -4.57 21.92
CA LYS A 78 10.05 -4.90 23.32
C LYS A 78 9.34 -3.95 24.29
N ALA A 79 9.35 -2.64 23.99
CA ALA A 79 8.77 -1.62 24.88
C ALA A 79 7.25 -1.67 24.90
N LEU A 80 6.61 -1.93 23.75
CA LEU A 80 5.16 -1.95 23.61
C LEU A 80 4.55 -3.34 23.72
N GLU A 81 5.36 -4.38 23.96
CA GLU A 81 4.93 -5.79 24.00
C GLU A 81 4.10 -6.21 22.78
N THR A 82 4.32 -5.52 21.65
CA THR A 82 3.57 -5.77 20.43
C THR A 82 4.06 -7.04 19.75
N ARG A 83 3.15 -7.95 19.43
CA ARG A 83 3.48 -9.11 18.60
C ARG A 83 3.73 -8.65 17.16
N LYS A 84 4.80 -9.18 16.55
CA LYS A 84 4.99 -8.98 15.11
C LYS A 84 3.74 -9.47 14.37
N PRO A 85 3.15 -8.66 13.48
CA PRO A 85 1.99 -9.10 12.74
C PRO A 85 2.32 -10.39 11.98
N PRO A 86 1.39 -11.36 11.92
CA PRO A 86 1.63 -12.61 11.22
C PRO A 86 1.94 -12.32 9.75
N LYS A 87 2.97 -12.99 9.22
CA LYS A 87 3.33 -12.90 7.81
C LYS A 87 2.13 -13.28 6.93
N LEU A 88 2.07 -12.71 5.74
CA LEU A 88 1.10 -13.13 4.73
C LEU A 88 1.44 -14.55 4.27
N SER A 89 0.42 -15.40 4.10
CA SER A 89 0.60 -16.70 3.45
C SER A 89 0.85 -16.52 1.94
N SER A 90 1.38 -17.55 1.27
CA SER A 90 1.57 -17.53 -0.18
C SER A 90 0.27 -17.20 -0.92
N SER A 91 -0.85 -17.80 -0.51
CA SER A 91 -2.18 -17.53 -1.07
C SER A 91 -2.63 -16.07 -0.90
N GLN A 92 -2.33 -15.45 0.24
CA GLN A 92 -2.61 -14.04 0.49
C GLN A 92 -1.71 -13.15 -0.34
N LEU A 93 -0.41 -13.47 -0.48
CA LEU A 93 0.53 -12.72 -1.31
C LEU A 93 0.13 -12.76 -2.79
N GLU A 94 -0.22 -13.93 -3.33
CA GLU A 94 -0.70 -14.09 -4.70
C GLU A 94 -1.94 -13.23 -4.97
N SER A 95 -2.97 -13.35 -4.09
CA SER A 95 -4.19 -12.56 -4.23
C SER A 95 -3.92 -11.06 -4.14
N LEU A 96 -3.05 -10.63 -3.22
CA LEU A 96 -2.65 -9.23 -3.05
C LEU A 96 -1.91 -8.72 -4.28
N THR A 97 -1.00 -9.52 -4.83
CA THR A 97 -0.25 -9.18 -6.04
C THR A 97 -1.20 -8.95 -7.21
N ILE A 98 -2.15 -9.88 -7.43
CA ILE A 98 -3.14 -9.73 -8.50
C ILE A 98 -3.94 -8.44 -8.32
N ILE A 99 -4.42 -8.17 -7.10
CA ILE A 99 -5.17 -6.94 -6.84
C ILE A 99 -4.29 -5.72 -7.08
N ALA A 100 -3.05 -5.70 -6.64
CA ALA A 100 -2.15 -4.55 -6.81
C ALA A 100 -1.90 -4.18 -8.28
N TYR A 101 -1.79 -5.19 -9.15
CA TYR A 101 -1.52 -4.97 -10.58
C TYR A 101 -2.76 -4.74 -11.43
N TYR A 102 -3.91 -5.31 -11.04
CA TYR A 102 -5.13 -5.28 -11.85
C TYR A 102 -6.26 -4.46 -11.25
N GLN A 103 -5.96 -3.67 -10.21
CA GLN A 103 -6.98 -2.85 -9.54
C GLN A 103 -7.61 -1.79 -10.44
N PRO A 104 -8.93 -1.57 -10.32
CA PRO A 104 -9.83 -2.22 -9.36
C PRO A 104 -10.23 -3.64 -9.81
N ALA A 105 -9.91 -4.67 -9.01
CA ALA A 105 -10.10 -6.08 -9.34
C ALA A 105 -11.28 -6.71 -8.57
N THR A 106 -12.06 -7.57 -9.23
CA THR A 106 -13.13 -8.34 -8.57
C THR A 106 -12.60 -9.66 -8.01
N LYS A 107 -13.32 -10.27 -7.06
CA LYS A 107 -13.02 -11.62 -6.56
C LYS A 107 -12.93 -12.63 -7.72
N ALA A 108 -13.87 -12.61 -8.64
CA ALA A 108 -13.90 -13.52 -9.79
C ALA A 108 -12.65 -13.40 -10.66
N MET A 109 -12.16 -12.18 -10.87
CA MET A 109 -10.91 -11.94 -11.61
C MET A 109 -9.70 -12.53 -10.87
N VAL A 110 -9.62 -12.35 -9.55
CA VAL A 110 -8.53 -12.93 -8.74
C VAL A 110 -8.57 -14.45 -8.82
N GLU A 111 -9.74 -15.06 -8.70
CA GLU A 111 -9.94 -16.50 -8.79
C GLU A 111 -9.63 -17.07 -10.17
N GLN A 112 -10.00 -16.35 -11.23
CA GLN A 112 -9.67 -16.74 -12.60
C GLN A 112 -8.15 -16.80 -12.84
N ILE A 113 -7.40 -15.84 -12.33
CA ILE A 113 -5.93 -15.78 -12.48
C ILE A 113 -5.26 -16.86 -11.60
N ARG A 114 -5.78 -17.08 -10.39
CA ARG A 114 -5.20 -18.06 -9.44
C ARG A 114 -5.61 -19.49 -9.71
N GLY A 115 -6.73 -19.72 -10.39
CA GLY A 115 -7.32 -21.04 -10.59
C GLY A 115 -7.96 -21.66 -9.35
N VAL A 116 -8.05 -20.95 -8.22
CA VAL A 116 -8.58 -21.44 -6.94
C VAL A 116 -9.41 -20.37 -6.21
N ASP A 117 -10.28 -20.78 -5.30
CA ASP A 117 -11.08 -19.89 -4.46
C ASP A 117 -10.16 -18.92 -3.67
N SER A 118 -10.56 -17.65 -3.67
CA SER A 118 -9.79 -16.57 -3.03
C SER A 118 -10.55 -15.82 -1.93
N ALA A 119 -11.76 -16.28 -1.58
CA ALA A 119 -12.59 -15.60 -0.58
C ALA A 119 -11.90 -15.39 0.75
N TYR A 120 -11.23 -16.42 1.28
CA TYR A 120 -10.50 -16.34 2.53
C TYR A 120 -9.31 -15.35 2.45
N SER A 121 -8.55 -15.40 1.35
CA SER A 121 -7.41 -14.51 1.15
C SER A 121 -7.86 -13.05 1.08
N ILE A 122 -8.92 -12.75 0.32
CA ILE A 122 -9.49 -11.40 0.19
C ILE A 122 -9.98 -10.89 1.55
N SER A 123 -10.74 -11.72 2.29
CA SER A 123 -11.22 -11.36 3.63
C SER A 123 -10.08 -11.06 4.60
N ALA A 124 -9.02 -11.88 4.57
CA ALA A 124 -7.84 -11.67 5.41
C ALA A 124 -7.08 -10.38 5.04
N LEU A 125 -7.00 -10.04 3.74
CA LEU A 125 -6.36 -8.81 3.26
C LEU A 125 -7.16 -7.56 3.63
N LEU A 126 -8.50 -7.62 3.58
CA LEU A 126 -9.39 -6.56 4.08
C LEU A 126 -9.20 -6.34 5.58
N ASN A 127 -9.18 -7.42 6.37
CA ASN A 127 -8.96 -7.33 7.81
C ASN A 127 -7.58 -6.75 8.19
N LYS A 128 -6.57 -6.99 7.33
CA LYS A 128 -5.23 -6.41 7.47
C LYS A 128 -5.13 -4.98 6.91
N LYS A 129 -6.21 -4.45 6.36
CA LYS A 129 -6.27 -3.13 5.71
C LYS A 129 -5.27 -2.97 4.56
N LEU A 130 -4.84 -4.06 3.93
CA LEU A 130 -3.95 -4.01 2.76
C LEU A 130 -4.71 -3.74 1.47
N ILE A 131 -6.00 -4.08 1.45
CA ILE A 131 -6.94 -3.75 0.38
C ILE A 131 -8.22 -3.15 0.96
N GLU A 132 -8.97 -2.46 0.12
CA GLU A 132 -10.28 -1.89 0.44
C GLU A 132 -11.25 -2.06 -0.72
N GLU A 133 -12.55 -1.88 -0.46
CA GLU A 133 -13.57 -1.89 -1.51
C GLU A 133 -13.48 -0.60 -2.33
N ALA A 134 -13.34 -0.73 -3.65
CA ALA A 134 -13.29 0.37 -4.62
C ALA A 134 -14.63 0.64 -5.31
N GLY A 135 -15.70 0.03 -4.82
CA GLY A 135 -17.04 0.11 -5.41
C GLY A 135 -17.51 -1.21 -6.00
N ARG A 136 -18.47 -1.15 -6.91
CA ARG A 136 -19.06 -2.32 -7.58
C ARG A 136 -18.98 -2.18 -9.08
N LEU A 137 -18.59 -3.25 -9.75
CA LEU A 137 -18.56 -3.29 -11.21
C LEU A 137 -20.01 -3.26 -11.76
N ASN A 138 -20.25 -2.45 -12.80
CA ASN A 138 -21.58 -2.30 -13.40
C ASN A 138 -21.89 -3.38 -14.44
N VAL A 139 -22.01 -4.62 -13.96
CA VAL A 139 -22.39 -5.81 -14.74
C VAL A 139 -23.40 -6.63 -13.94
N PRO A 140 -24.13 -7.60 -14.54
CA PRO A 140 -24.99 -8.50 -13.80
C PRO A 140 -24.30 -9.12 -12.59
N GLY A 141 -24.98 -9.13 -11.44
CA GLY A 141 -24.40 -9.56 -10.16
C GLY A 141 -23.62 -8.46 -9.40
N ARG A 142 -23.31 -7.32 -10.00
CA ARG A 142 -22.64 -6.15 -9.40
C ARG A 142 -21.53 -6.52 -8.41
N PRO A 143 -20.51 -7.29 -8.83
CA PRO A 143 -19.47 -7.76 -7.92
C PRO A 143 -18.66 -6.59 -7.33
N ILE A 144 -18.23 -6.76 -6.09
CA ILE A 144 -17.35 -5.81 -5.40
C ILE A 144 -16.01 -5.79 -6.10
N GLN A 145 -15.45 -4.59 -6.26
CA GLN A 145 -14.10 -4.35 -6.74
C GLN A 145 -13.21 -3.96 -5.56
N TYR A 146 -11.96 -4.41 -5.59
CA TYR A 146 -10.96 -4.18 -4.56
C TYR A 146 -9.77 -3.41 -5.14
N LYS A 147 -9.17 -2.56 -4.30
CA LYS A 147 -7.90 -1.86 -4.59
C LYS A 147 -7.00 -1.90 -3.36
N THR A 148 -5.73 -1.61 -3.55
CA THR A 148 -4.76 -1.46 -2.46
C THR A 148 -4.98 -0.17 -1.68
N THR A 149 -4.49 -0.14 -0.46
CA THR A 149 -4.58 0.99 0.48
C THR A 149 -3.22 1.66 0.67
N PRO A 150 -3.15 2.84 1.32
CA PRO A 150 -1.87 3.41 1.77
C PRO A 150 -1.10 2.49 2.72
N ASP A 151 -1.79 1.66 3.52
CA ASP A 151 -1.14 0.66 4.38
C ASP A 151 -0.41 -0.43 3.58
N PHE A 152 -0.89 -0.76 2.38
CA PHE A 152 -0.16 -1.62 1.44
C PHE A 152 1.17 -0.97 1.05
N LEU A 153 1.16 0.27 0.56
CA LEU A 153 2.38 0.99 0.17
C LEU A 153 3.38 1.03 1.32
N ARG A 154 2.92 1.42 2.51
CA ARG A 154 3.74 1.46 3.72
C ARG A 154 4.34 0.10 4.07
N THR A 155 3.54 -0.97 3.98
CA THR A 155 3.96 -2.33 4.36
C THR A 155 5.04 -2.87 3.43
N PHE A 156 4.97 -2.52 2.14
CA PHE A 156 5.92 -2.97 1.13
C PHE A 156 7.05 -1.95 0.85
N GLY A 157 7.04 -0.81 1.55
CA GLY A 157 8.08 0.22 1.41
C GLY A 157 8.05 0.94 0.07
N LEU A 158 6.87 1.07 -0.53
CA LEU A 158 6.63 1.72 -1.82
C LEU A 158 6.14 3.15 -1.60
N ALA A 159 6.62 4.10 -2.38
CA ALA A 159 6.08 5.45 -2.40
C ALA A 159 4.80 5.54 -3.24
N SER A 160 4.70 4.76 -4.31
CA SER A 160 3.52 4.67 -5.17
C SER A 160 3.40 3.29 -5.82
N LEU A 161 2.28 3.03 -6.49
CA LEU A 161 2.08 1.79 -7.26
C LEU A 161 3.00 1.70 -8.49
N GLU A 162 3.51 2.81 -8.98
CA GLU A 162 4.43 2.87 -10.11
C GLU A 162 5.80 2.23 -9.79
N GLU A 163 6.13 2.11 -8.51
CA GLU A 163 7.34 1.42 -8.05
C GLU A 163 7.22 -0.10 -8.04
N LEU A 164 6.04 -0.64 -8.33
CA LEU A 164 5.87 -2.09 -8.47
C LEU A 164 6.71 -2.61 -9.64
N PRO A 165 7.40 -3.76 -9.50
CA PRO A 165 8.16 -4.37 -10.59
C PRO A 165 7.25 -4.65 -11.81
N PRO A 166 7.75 -4.57 -13.07
CA PRO A 166 6.94 -4.92 -14.23
C PRO A 166 6.44 -6.37 -14.14
N ILE A 167 5.21 -6.59 -14.59
CA ILE A 167 4.48 -7.88 -14.45
C ILE A 167 5.23 -9.08 -15.05
N GLU A 168 6.04 -8.86 -16.10
CA GLU A 168 6.87 -9.87 -16.75
C GLU A 168 7.90 -10.53 -15.83
N LYS A 169 8.19 -9.92 -14.69
CA LYS A 169 9.08 -10.46 -13.65
C LYS A 169 8.34 -11.28 -12.60
N ILE A 170 7.02 -11.36 -12.67
CA ILE A 170 6.20 -12.05 -11.69
C ILE A 170 5.73 -13.37 -12.30
N SER A 171 6.36 -14.46 -11.88
CA SER A 171 5.89 -15.80 -12.20
C SER A 171 4.70 -16.15 -11.27
N PHE A 172 3.48 -15.98 -11.75
CA PHE A 172 2.37 -16.72 -11.21
C PHE A 172 2.56 -18.17 -11.68
N GLY A 173 2.57 -19.15 -10.78
CA GLY A 173 2.75 -20.55 -11.14
C GLY A 173 1.91 -20.88 -12.38
N GLU A 174 2.51 -21.57 -13.36
CA GLU A 174 1.87 -21.86 -14.64
C GLU A 174 0.45 -22.40 -14.40
N PRO A 175 -0.57 -21.88 -15.10
CA PRO A 175 -1.86 -22.51 -15.12
C PRO A 175 -1.65 -23.92 -15.67
N LEU A 176 -2.02 -24.95 -14.91
CA LEU A 176 -2.06 -26.33 -15.42
C LEU A 176 -2.81 -26.29 -16.75
N ALA A 177 -2.10 -26.59 -17.85
CA ALA A 177 -2.68 -26.72 -19.16
C ALA A 177 -3.83 -27.74 -19.06
N VAL A 178 -5.05 -27.27 -19.24
CA VAL A 178 -6.19 -28.14 -19.47
C VAL A 178 -5.98 -28.68 -20.87
N GLU A 179 -5.41 -29.88 -20.96
CA GLU A 179 -5.40 -30.64 -22.20
C GLU A 179 -6.86 -30.86 -22.60
N SER A 180 -7.30 -30.15 -23.62
CA SER A 180 -8.55 -30.42 -24.31
C SER A 180 -8.34 -31.72 -25.08
N GLU A 181 -8.75 -32.86 -24.51
CA GLU A 181 -8.96 -34.08 -25.27
C GLU A 181 -10.10 -33.81 -26.27
N ALA A 182 -9.74 -33.40 -27.47
CA ALA A 182 -10.61 -33.48 -28.61
C ALA A 182 -10.72 -34.96 -28.99
N GLN A 183 -11.82 -35.58 -28.59
CA GLN A 183 -12.22 -36.87 -29.14
C GLN A 183 -12.63 -36.65 -30.60
N GLU A 184 -11.77 -37.03 -31.51
CA GLU A 184 -12.15 -37.32 -32.88
C GLU A 184 -12.90 -38.64 -32.89
N GLU A 185 -14.21 -38.57 -33.07
CA GLU A 185 -15.02 -39.70 -33.51
C GLU A 185 -14.97 -39.81 -35.02
N SER A 186 -14.42 -40.92 -35.52
CA SER A 186 -14.58 -41.42 -36.90
C SER A 186 -15.72 -42.41 -36.95
#